data_15c485d730db21ccf2497acca035d42a
#
_entry.id   15c485d730db21ccf2497acca035d42a
#
_cell.length_a   1.000
_cell.length_b   1.000
_cell.length_c   1.000
_cell.angle_alpha   90.00
_cell.angle_beta   90.00
_cell.angle_gamma   90.00
#
_symmetry.space_group_name_H-M   'P 1'
#
loop_
_entity.id
_entity.type
_entity.pdbx_description
1 polymer ?
#
loop_
_entity_poly.entity_id
_entity_poly.type
_entity_poly.pdbx_seq_one_letter_code
_entity_poly.pdbx_strand_id
1 'polypeptide(L)'
;MYKTILVPLDGSHRAETILAHAEALAKAFGAKIVLLQVIEPNVSVVTPYDMVPYYDPKEAERMTTESTGYLATKEGELRAMGIDVKSCVENGPVVAGILDVAEREHADLVAMASHGRTGLGRVFYGSVAAGVLHKADRPLLL
;
A
#
# COMPACT_ATOMS: atom_id res chain seq x y z
N MET A 1 -11.98 -18.92 4.41
CA MET A 1 -10.62 -19.09 3.86
C MET A 1 -9.76 -17.87 4.17
N TYR A 2 -10.04 -16.73 3.59
CA TYR A 2 -9.31 -15.50 3.94
C TYR A 2 -9.91 -14.82 5.18
N LYS A 3 -9.07 -14.44 6.13
CA LYS A 3 -9.46 -13.72 7.35
C LYS A 3 -9.01 -12.27 7.34
N THR A 4 -7.82 -12.02 6.79
CA THR A 4 -7.23 -10.68 6.70
C THR A 4 -6.61 -10.48 5.32
N ILE A 5 -7.07 -9.47 4.61
CA ILE A 5 -6.59 -9.08 3.28
C ILE A 5 -5.84 -7.77 3.41
N LEU A 6 -4.55 -7.77 3.11
CA LEU A 6 -3.74 -6.55 3.04
C LEU A 6 -3.86 -5.93 1.66
N VAL A 7 -4.17 -4.65 1.60
CA VAL A 7 -4.34 -3.89 0.36
C VAL A 7 -3.42 -2.67 0.38
N PRO A 8 -2.22 -2.79 -0.23
CA PRO A 8 -1.34 -1.65 -0.43
C PRO A 8 -1.91 -0.68 -1.48
N LEU A 9 -1.90 0.61 -1.15
CA LEU A 9 -2.32 1.71 -2.01
C LEU A 9 -1.22 2.77 -2.06
N ASP A 10 -1.19 3.56 -3.12
CA ASP A 10 -0.23 4.64 -3.31
C ASP A 10 -0.89 6.01 -3.58
N GLY A 11 -2.20 6.09 -3.40
CA GLY A 11 -2.98 7.29 -3.69
C GLY A 11 -3.40 7.43 -5.16
N SER A 12 -2.98 6.54 -6.05
CA SER A 12 -3.35 6.58 -7.47
C SER A 12 -4.64 5.81 -7.76
N HIS A 13 -5.36 6.23 -8.79
CA HIS A 13 -6.54 5.49 -9.27
C HIS A 13 -6.20 4.10 -9.80
N ARG A 14 -4.99 3.90 -10.32
CA ARG A 14 -4.53 2.58 -10.74
C ARG A 14 -4.43 1.60 -9.59
N ALA A 15 -3.84 2.01 -8.48
CA ALA A 15 -3.76 1.18 -7.28
C ALA A 15 -5.14 0.85 -6.73
N GLU A 16 -6.10 1.77 -6.83
CA GLU A 16 -7.47 1.59 -6.35
C GLU A 16 -8.29 0.55 -7.12
N THR A 17 -7.87 0.16 -8.32
CA THR A 17 -8.57 -0.85 -9.10
C THR A 17 -8.70 -2.19 -8.37
N ILE A 18 -7.79 -2.48 -7.46
CA ILE A 18 -7.82 -3.70 -6.65
C ILE A 18 -8.93 -3.69 -5.59
N LEU A 19 -9.43 -2.52 -5.18
CA LEU A 19 -10.39 -2.41 -4.10
C LEU A 19 -11.68 -3.17 -4.36
N ALA A 20 -12.21 -3.13 -5.58
CA ALA A 20 -13.42 -3.87 -5.94
C ALA A 20 -13.25 -5.39 -5.75
N HIS A 21 -12.07 -5.91 -6.06
CA HIS A 21 -11.75 -7.33 -5.88
C HIS A 21 -11.57 -7.68 -4.40
N ALA A 22 -10.86 -6.85 -3.66
CA ALA A 22 -10.67 -7.03 -2.21
C ALA A 22 -12.01 -6.96 -1.48
N GLU A 23 -12.89 -6.03 -1.85
CA GLU A 23 -14.24 -5.90 -1.32
C GLU A 23 -15.07 -7.17 -1.56
N ALA A 24 -15.07 -7.68 -2.80
CA ALA A 24 -15.80 -8.90 -3.14
C ALA A 24 -15.32 -10.11 -2.31
N LEU A 25 -14.00 -10.25 -2.16
CA LEU A 25 -13.41 -11.31 -1.33
C LEU A 25 -13.74 -11.13 0.15
N ALA A 26 -13.64 -9.91 0.68
CA ALA A 26 -13.96 -9.62 2.07
C ALA A 26 -15.41 -9.96 2.38
N LYS A 27 -16.34 -9.61 1.50
CA LYS A 27 -17.76 -9.96 1.66
C LYS A 27 -18.00 -11.46 1.57
N ALA A 28 -17.36 -12.14 0.63
CA ALA A 28 -17.52 -13.58 0.42
C ALA A 28 -17.02 -14.42 1.61
N PHE A 29 -15.93 -14.01 2.26
CA PHE A 29 -15.28 -14.76 3.32
C PHE A 29 -15.46 -14.16 4.72
N GLY A 30 -16.11 -13.01 4.84
CA GLY A 30 -16.17 -12.27 6.11
C GLY A 30 -14.79 -11.78 6.56
N ALA A 31 -13.92 -11.44 5.63
CA ALA A 31 -12.55 -11.04 5.90
C ALA A 31 -12.46 -9.57 6.27
N LYS A 32 -11.49 -9.24 7.11
CA LYS A 32 -11.05 -7.88 7.40
C LYS A 32 -10.13 -7.38 6.29
N ILE A 33 -10.26 -6.12 5.93
CA ILE A 33 -9.31 -5.43 5.04
C ILE A 33 -8.36 -4.56 5.87
N VAL A 34 -7.07 -4.64 5.57
CA VAL A 34 -6.06 -3.72 6.07
C VAL A 34 -5.57 -2.88 4.89
N LEU A 35 -5.92 -1.60 4.88
CA LEU A 35 -5.41 -0.65 3.91
C LEU A 35 -4.05 -0.15 4.35
N LEU A 36 -3.09 -0.11 3.44
CA LEU A 36 -1.72 0.31 3.74
C LEU A 36 -1.24 1.31 2.70
N GLN A 37 -0.62 2.38 3.16
CA GLN A 37 0.24 3.21 2.32
C GLN A 37 1.63 3.29 2.94
N VAL A 38 2.65 2.98 2.15
CA VAL A 38 4.05 3.11 2.54
C VAL A 38 4.63 4.35 1.88
N ILE A 39 5.17 5.25 2.69
CA ILE A 39 5.80 6.49 2.25
C ILE A 39 7.29 6.29 2.23
N GLU A 40 7.92 6.43 1.06
CA GLU A 40 9.37 6.51 0.95
C GLU A 40 9.82 7.94 1.20
N PRO A 41 10.74 8.18 2.15
CA PRO A 41 11.26 9.52 2.38
C PRO A 41 12.02 9.99 1.13
N ASN A 42 11.66 11.18 0.65
CA ASN A 42 12.41 11.86 -0.41
C ASN A 42 13.74 12.35 0.15
N VAL A 43 14.82 11.77 -0.34
CA VAL A 43 16.16 12.26 -0.07
C VAL A 43 16.51 13.30 -1.13
N SER A 44 16.39 14.58 -0.79
CA SER A 44 16.81 15.66 -1.68
C SER A 44 18.30 15.90 -1.53
N VAL A 45 19.02 15.92 -2.66
CA VAL A 45 20.41 16.37 -2.71
C VAL A 45 20.39 17.89 -2.82
N VAL A 46 20.85 18.58 -1.78
CA VAL A 46 20.73 20.04 -1.67
C VAL A 46 21.69 20.78 -2.62
N THR A 47 22.80 20.20 -2.97
CA THR A 47 23.71 20.76 -4.00
C THR A 47 24.49 19.64 -4.73
N PRO A 48 24.99 19.92 -5.97
CA PRO A 48 25.83 18.95 -6.71
C PRO A 48 27.16 18.64 -6.02
N TYR A 49 27.57 19.45 -5.05
CA TYR A 49 28.85 19.33 -4.34
C TYR A 49 28.70 18.73 -2.93
N ASP A 50 27.54 18.84 -2.32
CA ASP A 50 27.25 18.28 -1.01
C ASP A 50 26.35 17.05 -1.19
N MET A 51 26.93 15.89 -1.32
CA MET A 51 26.23 14.60 -1.38
C MET A 51 25.61 14.23 -0.02
N VAL A 52 25.09 15.20 0.71
CA VAL A 52 24.41 14.96 1.99
C VAL A 52 22.92 14.81 1.71
N PRO A 53 22.33 13.64 2.00
CA PRO A 53 20.90 13.47 1.91
C PRO A 53 20.21 14.43 2.89
N TYR A 54 19.36 15.31 2.38
CA TYR A 54 18.56 16.18 3.22
C TYR A 54 17.16 15.55 3.41
N TYR A 55 16.84 15.28 4.65
CA TYR A 55 15.51 14.87 5.07
C TYR A 55 14.77 16.10 5.62
N ASP A 56 13.64 16.45 5.01
CA ASP A 56 12.78 17.52 5.51
C ASP A 56 11.66 16.90 6.38
N PRO A 57 11.71 17.11 7.73
CA PRO A 57 10.69 16.59 8.63
C PRO A 57 9.28 17.13 8.35
N LYS A 58 9.17 18.36 7.84
CA LYS A 58 7.87 18.96 7.50
C LYS A 58 7.23 18.31 6.28
N GLU A 59 8.05 17.99 5.28
CA GLU A 59 7.59 17.25 4.09
C GLU A 59 7.11 15.86 4.46
N ALA A 60 7.86 15.15 5.31
CA ALA A 60 7.47 13.82 5.79
C ALA A 60 6.16 13.86 6.58
N GLU A 61 6.00 14.85 7.45
CA GLU A 61 4.76 15.07 8.22
C GLU A 61 3.58 15.36 7.29
N ARG A 62 3.78 16.23 6.29
CA ARG A 62 2.76 16.55 5.29
C ARG A 62 2.31 15.29 4.52
N MET A 63 3.25 14.49 4.04
CA MET A 63 2.96 13.26 3.33
C MET A 63 2.20 12.26 4.19
N THR A 64 2.58 12.13 5.46
CA THR A 64 1.90 11.27 6.42
C THR A 64 0.46 11.73 6.66
N THR A 65 0.24 13.03 6.83
CA THR A 65 -1.09 13.61 7.01
C THR A 65 -1.98 13.39 5.80
N GLU A 66 -1.47 13.62 4.59
CA GLU A 66 -2.18 13.38 3.34
C GLU A 66 -2.57 11.91 3.18
N SER A 67 -1.62 11.01 3.42
CA SER A 67 -1.85 9.56 3.32
C SER A 67 -2.86 9.07 4.35
N THR A 68 -2.78 9.56 5.57
CA THR A 68 -3.74 9.23 6.63
C THR A 68 -5.15 9.67 6.25
N GLY A 69 -5.30 10.88 5.74
CA GLY A 69 -6.59 11.41 5.27
C GLY A 69 -7.15 10.63 4.07
N TYR A 70 -6.29 10.29 3.12
CA TYR A 70 -6.66 9.47 1.97
C TYR A 70 -7.17 8.08 2.38
N LEU A 71 -6.42 7.39 3.23
CA LEU A 71 -6.83 6.07 3.71
C LEU A 71 -8.09 6.13 4.58
N ALA A 72 -8.26 7.18 5.38
CA ALA A 72 -9.46 7.37 6.18
C ALA A 72 -10.73 7.48 5.30
N THR A 73 -10.63 8.15 4.15
CA THR A 73 -11.72 8.21 3.17
C THR A 73 -12.07 6.83 2.63
N LYS A 74 -11.07 6.06 2.21
CA LYS A 74 -11.26 4.70 1.71
C LYS A 74 -11.80 3.75 2.79
N GLU A 75 -11.31 3.89 4.01
CA GLU A 75 -11.81 3.16 5.17
C GLU A 75 -13.30 3.42 5.42
N GLY A 76 -13.71 4.68 5.36
CA GLY A 76 -15.12 5.08 5.49
C GLY A 76 -16.00 4.48 4.40
N GLU A 77 -15.54 4.47 3.15
CA GLU A 77 -16.25 3.87 2.02
C GLU A 77 -16.49 2.37 2.24
N LEU A 78 -15.47 1.64 2.65
CA LEU A 78 -15.55 0.20 2.91
C LEU A 78 -16.42 -0.13 4.14
N ARG A 79 -16.32 0.65 5.21
CA ARG A 79 -17.19 0.50 6.39
C ARG A 79 -18.65 0.71 6.06
N ALA A 80 -18.97 1.67 5.19
CA ALA A 80 -20.34 1.90 4.73
C ALA A 80 -20.91 0.68 3.99
N MET A 81 -20.06 -0.18 3.45
CA MET A 81 -20.45 -1.46 2.81
C MET A 81 -20.50 -2.63 3.79
N GLY A 82 -20.29 -2.40 5.09
CA GLY A 82 -20.32 -3.44 6.12
C GLY A 82 -19.04 -4.27 6.25
N ILE A 83 -17.92 -3.78 5.71
CA ILE A 83 -16.63 -4.47 5.78
C ILE A 83 -15.85 -3.99 7.00
N ASP A 84 -15.28 -4.93 7.76
CA ASP A 84 -14.31 -4.61 8.81
C ASP A 84 -13.01 -4.15 8.15
N VAL A 85 -12.59 -2.93 8.45
CA VAL A 85 -11.44 -2.31 7.82
C VAL A 85 -10.60 -1.53 8.82
N LYS A 86 -9.29 -1.63 8.65
CA LYS A 86 -8.27 -0.88 9.37
C LYS A 86 -7.33 -0.24 8.35
N SER A 87 -6.83 0.94 8.63
CA SER A 87 -5.81 1.58 7.82
C SER A 87 -4.53 1.84 8.60
N CYS A 88 -3.39 1.80 7.93
CA CYS A 88 -2.10 2.17 8.49
C CYS A 88 -1.20 2.82 7.45
N VAL A 89 -0.36 3.74 7.92
CA VAL A 89 0.67 4.42 7.14
C VAL A 89 2.02 4.04 7.72
N GLU A 90 2.93 3.60 6.87
CA GLU A 90 4.29 3.23 7.23
C GLU A 90 5.29 4.10 6.47
N ASN A 91 6.48 4.29 7.05
CA ASN A 91 7.58 5.00 6.41
C ASN A 91 8.73 4.02 6.12
N GLY A 92 9.35 4.16 4.98
CA GLY A 92 10.50 3.33 4.59
C GLY A 92 10.38 2.75 3.19
N PRO A 93 11.21 1.74 2.86
CA PRO A 93 11.13 1.05 1.58
C PRO A 93 9.76 0.39 1.40
N VAL A 94 9.14 0.58 0.24
CA VAL A 94 7.74 0.17 0.00
C VAL A 94 7.57 -1.34 0.11
N VAL A 95 8.39 -2.12 -0.59
CA VAL A 95 8.28 -3.60 -0.58
C VAL A 95 8.47 -4.17 0.83
N ALA A 96 9.50 -3.73 1.53
CA ALA A 96 9.76 -4.15 2.91
C ALA A 96 8.59 -3.77 3.83
N GLY A 97 8.07 -2.56 3.70
CA GLY A 97 6.92 -2.10 4.49
C GLY A 97 5.68 -2.94 4.26
N ILE A 98 5.39 -3.32 3.01
CA ILE A 98 4.26 -4.21 2.69
C ILE A 98 4.43 -5.58 3.37
N LEU A 99 5.61 -6.18 3.26
CA LEU A 99 5.87 -7.49 3.84
C LEU A 99 5.84 -7.48 5.37
N ASP A 100 6.40 -6.43 5.99
CA ASP A 100 6.39 -6.26 7.44
C ASP A 100 4.97 -6.10 7.99
N VAL A 101 4.14 -5.32 7.32
CA VAL A 101 2.73 -5.15 7.71
C VAL A 101 1.94 -6.44 7.47
N ALA A 102 2.19 -7.15 6.37
CA ALA A 102 1.57 -8.44 6.11
C ALA A 102 1.84 -9.45 7.23
N GLU A 103 3.07 -9.48 7.72
CA GLU A 103 3.46 -10.32 8.85
C GLU A 103 2.79 -9.86 10.15
N ARG A 104 2.91 -8.60 10.49
CA ARG A 104 2.37 -8.00 11.73
C ARG A 104 0.86 -8.14 11.84
N GLU A 105 0.15 -7.96 10.76
CA GLU A 105 -1.32 -8.04 10.71
C GLU A 105 -1.83 -9.46 10.45
N HIS A 106 -0.94 -10.44 10.32
CA HIS A 106 -1.26 -11.82 9.96
C HIS A 106 -2.13 -11.92 8.71
N ALA A 107 -1.78 -11.11 7.68
CA ALA A 107 -2.49 -11.14 6.41
C ALA A 107 -2.31 -12.49 5.73
N ASP A 108 -3.39 -13.08 5.31
CA ASP A 108 -3.37 -14.35 4.57
C ASP A 108 -3.54 -14.18 3.05
N LEU A 109 -3.74 -12.94 2.62
CA LEU A 109 -3.74 -12.53 1.22
C LEU A 109 -3.21 -11.10 1.11
N VAL A 110 -2.32 -10.86 0.15
CA VAL A 110 -1.97 -9.50 -0.29
C VAL A 110 -2.64 -9.25 -1.63
N ALA A 111 -3.50 -8.25 -1.70
CA ALA A 111 -4.20 -7.85 -2.91
C ALA A 111 -3.73 -6.46 -3.33
N MET A 112 -3.09 -6.35 -4.49
CA MET A 112 -2.57 -5.08 -4.99
C MET A 112 -2.66 -5.01 -6.51
N ALA A 113 -2.73 -3.79 -7.04
CA ALA A 113 -2.64 -3.60 -8.48
C ALA A 113 -1.22 -3.94 -8.98
N SER A 114 -1.14 -4.50 -10.17
CA SER A 114 0.14 -4.83 -10.80
C SER A 114 0.99 -3.59 -11.13
N HIS A 115 0.36 -2.42 -11.26
CA HIS A 115 0.99 -1.15 -11.54
C HIS A 115 0.43 -0.05 -10.62
N GLY A 116 1.32 0.83 -10.12
CA GLY A 116 0.97 2.01 -9.36
C GLY A 116 1.10 3.29 -10.19
N ARG A 117 1.64 4.35 -9.57
CA ARG A 117 1.79 5.68 -10.16
C ARG A 117 2.53 5.72 -11.49
N THR A 118 3.59 4.95 -11.64
CA THR A 118 4.46 5.03 -12.81
C THR A 118 3.90 4.31 -14.04
N GLY A 119 3.12 3.28 -13.86
CA GLY A 119 2.35 2.60 -14.90
C GLY A 119 3.06 2.35 -16.23
N LEU A 120 4.38 2.27 -16.23
CA LEU A 120 5.19 2.05 -17.44
C LEU A 120 5.17 0.57 -17.79
N GLY A 121 4.84 0.27 -19.02
CA GLY A 121 4.93 -1.05 -19.60
C GLY A 121 3.63 -1.86 -19.56
N ARG A 122 3.34 -2.53 -20.68
CA ARG A 122 2.16 -3.38 -20.86
C ARG A 122 2.40 -4.84 -20.47
N VAL A 123 3.65 -5.24 -20.32
CA VAL A 123 4.09 -6.64 -20.25
C VAL A 123 4.73 -6.97 -18.90
N PHE A 124 5.14 -5.98 -18.13
CA PHE A 124 5.85 -6.17 -16.88
C PHE A 124 5.06 -5.60 -15.69
N TYR A 125 5.14 -6.27 -14.57
CA TYR A 125 4.66 -5.74 -13.30
C TYR A 125 5.43 -4.47 -12.93
N GLY A 126 4.77 -3.52 -12.25
CA GLY A 126 5.45 -2.39 -11.64
C GLY A 126 6.51 -2.86 -10.64
N SER A 127 7.47 -2.00 -10.33
CA SER A 127 8.61 -2.36 -9.45
C SER A 127 8.18 -2.87 -8.06
N VAL A 128 7.14 -2.29 -7.49
CA VAL A 128 6.61 -2.71 -6.18
C VAL A 128 5.95 -4.09 -6.29
N ALA A 129 5.08 -4.29 -7.28
CA ALA A 129 4.41 -5.58 -7.49
C ALA A 129 5.43 -6.71 -7.77
N ALA A 130 6.44 -6.43 -8.58
CA ALA A 130 7.53 -7.37 -8.84
C ALA A 130 8.31 -7.70 -7.57
N GLY A 131 8.65 -6.70 -6.76
CA GLY A 131 9.36 -6.89 -5.50
C GLY A 131 8.57 -7.71 -4.49
N VAL A 132 7.28 -7.46 -4.37
CA VAL A 132 6.39 -8.25 -3.50
C VAL A 132 6.27 -9.68 -4.02
N LEU A 133 6.07 -9.86 -5.33
CA LEU A 133 5.98 -11.18 -5.95
C LEU A 133 7.20 -12.05 -5.68
N HIS A 134 8.41 -11.47 -5.73
CA HIS A 134 9.65 -12.19 -5.47
C HIS A 134 9.87 -12.59 -4.02
N LYS A 135 9.34 -11.84 -3.07
CA LYS A 135 9.65 -11.98 -1.64
C LYS A 135 8.49 -12.45 -0.79
N ALA A 136 7.28 -12.44 -1.31
CA ALA A 136 6.11 -12.82 -0.54
C ALA A 136 6.08 -14.32 -0.25
N ASP A 137 5.71 -14.64 0.98
CA ASP A 137 5.54 -16.00 1.50
C ASP A 137 4.07 -16.41 1.61
N ARG A 138 3.19 -15.64 1.03
CA ARG A 138 1.73 -15.79 1.12
C ARG A 138 1.05 -15.52 -0.22
N PRO A 139 -0.22 -15.95 -0.40
CA PRO A 139 -0.97 -15.70 -1.62
C PRO A 139 -1.03 -14.22 -2.01
N LEU A 140 -0.90 -13.98 -3.31
CA LEU A 140 -1.00 -12.66 -3.92
C LEU A 140 -2.15 -12.63 -4.94
N LEU A 141 -2.89 -11.53 -4.95
CA LEU A 141 -3.80 -11.17 -6.01
C LEU A 141 -3.23 -9.92 -6.69
N LEU A 142 -2.92 -10.02 -7.99
CA LEU A 142 -2.40 -8.94 -8.82
C LEU A 142 -3.36 -8.62 -9.96
#